data_2dcfc6f6e11b66103ace84b3eac98655
#
_entry.id   2dcfc6f6e11b66103ace84b3eac98655
#
_cell.length_a   1.000
_cell.length_b   1.000
_cell.length_c   1.000
_cell.angle_alpha   90.00
_cell.angle_beta   90.00
_cell.angle_gamma   90.00
#
_symmetry.space_group_name_H-M   'P 1'
#
loop_
_entity.id
_entity.type
_entity.pdbx_description
1 polymer ?
#
loop_
_entity_poly.entity_id
_entity_poly.type
_entity_poly.pdbx_seq_one_letter_code
_entity_poly.pdbx_strand_id
1 'polypeptide(L)'
;LGLTPSDQMKERFRQLEVYQHDKADHVNEIQEGLNQREKDDGAFFCSYLSFMEGYRYVRRVIERSGQSAYLLLCTMTDGKGVPLEKGERLGKVAEELEQAIRNSLRRGDMFTRYSDNQFLMLLLGIRQEDCAIVVERINGYFEKASRKNYLKYSTAPISEIREADDCAHFHNMDSMWGE
;
A
#
# COMPACT_ATOMS: atom_id res chain seq x y z
N LEU A 1 57.45 -19.01 18.09
CA LEU A 1 57.47 -17.70 18.74
C LEU A 1 56.03 -17.17 18.79
N GLY A 2 55.36 -17.38 19.94
CA GLY A 2 54.01 -16.91 20.13
C GLY A 2 53.93 -15.40 20.43
N LEU A 3 52.83 -14.76 20.05
CA LEU A 3 52.52 -13.37 20.37
C LEU A 3 52.45 -13.20 21.91
N THR A 4 52.95 -12.07 22.41
CA THR A 4 52.85 -11.73 23.83
C THR A 4 51.38 -11.47 24.16
N PRO A 5 50.94 -11.61 25.47
CA PRO A 5 49.60 -11.29 25.86
C PRO A 5 49.16 -9.87 25.49
N SER A 6 50.09 -8.92 25.49
CA SER A 6 49.84 -7.53 25.07
C SER A 6 49.55 -7.43 23.57
N ASP A 7 50.26 -8.21 22.73
CA ASP A 7 50.04 -8.22 21.28
C ASP A 7 48.72 -8.88 20.91
N GLN A 8 48.35 -9.93 21.63
CA GLN A 8 47.04 -10.59 21.47
C GLN A 8 45.86 -9.65 21.81
N MET A 9 46.04 -8.82 22.85
CA MET A 9 45.04 -7.87 23.23
C MET A 9 44.88 -6.75 22.21
N LYS A 10 46.00 -6.23 21.68
CA LYS A 10 46.00 -5.22 20.59
C LYS A 10 45.33 -5.77 19.34
N GLU A 11 45.57 -7.01 18.95
CA GLU A 11 44.95 -7.62 17.82
C GLU A 11 43.43 -7.80 17.97
N ARG A 12 42.98 -8.19 19.16
CA ARG A 12 41.54 -8.25 19.49
C ARG A 12 40.85 -6.88 19.41
N PHE A 13 41.49 -5.82 19.89
CA PHE A 13 40.97 -4.47 19.77
C PHE A 13 40.88 -4.04 18.30
N ARG A 14 41.88 -4.33 17.49
CA ARG A 14 41.86 -4.05 16.05
C ARG A 14 40.74 -4.78 15.32
N GLN A 15 40.53 -6.07 15.63
CA GLN A 15 39.44 -6.85 15.06
C GLN A 15 38.05 -6.30 15.46
N LEU A 16 37.89 -5.84 16.70
CA LEU A 16 36.66 -5.20 17.16
C LEU A 16 36.39 -3.86 16.46
N GLU A 17 37.43 -3.05 16.24
CA GLU A 17 37.29 -1.79 15.50
C GLU A 17 36.88 -2.03 14.04
N VAL A 18 37.50 -3.00 13.36
CA VAL A 18 37.11 -3.38 11.99
C VAL A 18 35.68 -3.88 11.94
N TYR A 19 35.30 -4.76 12.88
CA TYR A 19 33.94 -5.27 12.96
C TYR A 19 32.89 -4.16 13.19
N GLN A 20 33.17 -3.20 14.06
CA GLN A 20 32.27 -2.08 14.32
C GLN A 20 32.18 -1.14 13.11
N HIS A 21 33.27 -0.92 12.38
CA HIS A 21 33.30 -0.11 11.17
C HIS A 21 32.50 -0.75 10.05
N ASP A 22 32.72 -2.04 9.76
CA ASP A 22 31.94 -2.81 8.78
C ASP A 22 30.44 -2.80 9.10
N LYS A 23 30.08 -2.94 10.38
CA LYS A 23 28.68 -2.89 10.82
C LYS A 23 28.04 -1.52 10.63
N ALA A 24 28.79 -0.45 10.86
CA ALA A 24 28.33 0.92 10.61
C ALA A 24 28.12 1.18 9.12
N ASP A 25 28.99 0.70 8.25
CA ASP A 25 28.84 0.81 6.81
C ASP A 25 27.62 0.06 6.29
N HIS A 26 27.37 -1.16 6.77
CA HIS A 26 26.15 -1.91 6.43
C HIS A 26 24.86 -1.22 6.87
N VAL A 27 24.84 -0.59 8.04
CA VAL A 27 23.68 0.19 8.50
C VAL A 27 23.42 1.38 7.58
N ASN A 28 24.46 2.07 7.15
CA ASN A 28 24.34 3.18 6.21
C ASN A 28 23.81 2.72 4.84
N GLU A 29 24.31 1.61 4.30
CA GLU A 29 23.82 1.02 3.05
C GLU A 29 22.33 0.64 3.15
N ILE A 30 21.90 0.06 4.27
CA ILE A 30 20.51 -0.26 4.53
C ILE A 30 19.66 1.01 4.59
N GLN A 31 20.11 2.04 5.31
CA GLN A 31 19.40 3.31 5.40
C GLN A 31 19.30 4.01 4.05
N GLU A 32 20.37 4.03 3.25
CA GLU A 32 20.34 4.57 1.89
C GLU A 32 19.36 3.80 1.00
N GLY A 33 19.37 2.47 1.05
CA GLY A 33 18.45 1.62 0.31
C GLY A 33 16.99 1.83 0.70
N LEU A 34 16.71 2.03 1.99
CA LEU A 34 15.37 2.34 2.49
C LEU A 34 14.91 3.74 2.08
N ASN A 35 15.82 4.73 2.11
CA ASN A 35 15.51 6.12 1.82
C ASN A 35 15.39 6.43 0.32
N GLN A 36 15.98 5.63 -0.56
CA GLN A 36 15.91 5.83 -2.01
C GLN A 36 14.47 5.84 -2.55
N ARG A 37 13.54 5.22 -1.85
CA ARG A 37 12.10 5.18 -2.23
C ARG A 37 11.25 6.27 -1.60
N GLU A 38 11.80 7.09 -0.70
CA GLU A 38 11.04 8.13 0.00
C GLU A 38 10.74 9.39 -0.84
N LYS A 39 11.13 9.42 -2.11
CA LYS A 39 10.86 10.57 -3.00
C LYS A 39 9.42 10.65 -3.51
N ASP A 40 8.61 9.62 -3.26
CA ASP A 40 7.19 9.65 -3.61
C ASP A 40 6.39 10.34 -2.48
N ASP A 41 6.01 11.57 -2.70
CA ASP A 41 5.04 12.28 -1.87
C ASP A 41 3.65 11.65 -2.10
N GLY A 42 3.06 11.10 -1.05
CA GLY A 42 1.72 10.53 -1.08
C GLY A 42 1.63 9.06 -0.70
N ALA A 43 0.51 8.43 -1.04
CA ALA A 43 0.25 7.03 -0.75
C ALA A 43 1.19 6.07 -1.49
N PHE A 44 1.50 4.95 -0.85
CA PHE A 44 2.38 3.94 -1.42
C PHE A 44 1.67 3.12 -2.49
N PHE A 45 2.05 3.33 -3.75
CA PHE A 45 1.61 2.50 -4.88
C PHE A 45 2.54 1.31 -5.05
N CYS A 46 1.98 0.10 -5.09
CA CYS A 46 2.77 -1.12 -5.17
C CYS A 46 2.10 -2.18 -6.06
N SER A 47 2.85 -3.24 -6.38
CA SER A 47 2.31 -4.42 -7.04
C SER A 47 1.27 -5.11 -6.15
N TYR A 48 0.38 -5.91 -6.75
CA TYR A 48 -0.61 -6.65 -5.99
C TYR A 48 0.00 -7.62 -4.97
N LEU A 49 1.10 -8.29 -5.30
CA LEU A 49 1.83 -9.15 -4.37
C LEU A 49 2.35 -8.37 -3.15
N SER A 50 3.00 -7.23 -3.40
CA SER A 50 3.49 -6.37 -2.32
C SER A 50 2.35 -5.82 -1.47
N PHE A 51 1.22 -5.50 -2.09
CA PHE A 51 0.01 -5.09 -1.39
C PHE A 51 -0.50 -6.19 -0.46
N MET A 52 -0.57 -7.43 -0.92
CA MET A 52 -1.02 -8.57 -0.10
C MET A 52 -0.11 -8.82 1.10
N GLU A 53 1.20 -8.70 0.92
CA GLU A 53 2.17 -8.83 2.03
C GLU A 53 2.02 -7.68 3.04
N GLY A 54 1.89 -6.46 2.55
CA GLY A 54 1.63 -5.28 3.40
C GLY A 54 0.31 -5.39 4.17
N TYR A 55 -0.74 -5.86 3.51
CA TYR A 55 -2.03 -6.15 4.12
C TYR A 55 -1.92 -7.15 5.27
N ARG A 56 -1.25 -8.28 5.06
CA ARG A 56 -1.04 -9.30 6.08
C ARG A 56 -0.27 -8.76 7.30
N TYR A 57 0.74 -7.93 7.06
CA TYR A 57 1.49 -7.27 8.12
C TYR A 57 0.61 -6.30 8.92
N VAL A 58 -0.10 -5.42 8.23
CA VAL A 58 -1.00 -4.43 8.83
C VAL A 58 -2.09 -5.12 9.67
N ARG A 59 -2.66 -6.21 9.19
CA ARG A 59 -3.66 -6.99 9.92
C ARG A 59 -3.12 -7.46 11.27
N ARG A 60 -1.91 -8.00 11.33
CA ARG A 60 -1.25 -8.40 12.59
C ARG A 60 -1.04 -7.24 13.55
N VAL A 61 -0.66 -6.08 13.01
CA VAL A 61 -0.50 -4.85 13.81
C VAL A 61 -1.84 -4.41 14.41
N ILE A 62 -2.89 -4.43 13.62
CA ILE A 62 -4.25 -4.02 14.01
C ILE A 62 -4.84 -4.95 15.07
N GLU A 63 -4.66 -6.24 14.93
CA GLU A 63 -5.09 -7.23 15.95
C GLU A 63 -4.51 -6.94 17.34
N ARG A 64 -3.31 -6.38 17.41
CA ARG A 64 -2.66 -6.02 18.69
C ARG A 64 -2.99 -4.62 19.17
N SER A 65 -3.09 -3.65 18.26
CA SER A 65 -3.24 -2.23 18.61
C SER A 65 -4.68 -1.77 18.79
N GLY A 66 -5.65 -2.54 18.28
CA GLY A 66 -7.06 -2.15 18.25
C GLY A 66 -7.36 -0.98 17.30
N GLN A 67 -6.42 -0.62 16.43
CA GLN A 67 -6.67 0.39 15.40
C GLN A 67 -7.62 -0.15 14.33
N SER A 68 -8.35 0.74 13.68
CA SER A 68 -9.21 0.40 12.56
C SER A 68 -8.47 0.57 11.22
N ALA A 69 -8.82 -0.26 10.26
CA ALA A 69 -8.39 -0.11 8.87
C ALA A 69 -9.46 -0.66 7.94
N TYR A 70 -9.53 -0.09 6.74
CA TYR A 70 -10.53 -0.43 5.73
C TYR A 70 -9.87 -0.73 4.40
N LEU A 71 -10.41 -1.71 3.69
CA LEU A 71 -10.18 -1.90 2.27
C LEU A 71 -11.23 -1.11 1.49
N LEU A 72 -10.79 -0.40 0.46
CA LEU A 72 -11.63 0.33 -0.47
C LEU A 72 -11.34 -0.14 -1.89
N LEU A 73 -12.31 -0.78 -2.52
CA LEU A 73 -12.24 -1.19 -3.92
C LEU A 73 -12.92 -0.15 -4.79
N CYS A 74 -12.23 0.34 -5.79
CA CYS A 74 -12.74 1.31 -6.77
C CYS A 74 -12.77 0.67 -8.15
N THR A 75 -13.94 0.65 -8.79
CA THR A 75 -14.15 0.12 -10.14
C THR A 75 -14.46 1.26 -11.11
N MET A 76 -13.74 1.30 -12.22
CA MET A 76 -14.01 2.23 -13.32
C MET A 76 -15.18 1.73 -14.16
N THR A 77 -16.22 2.55 -14.28
CA THR A 77 -17.44 2.21 -15.02
C THR A 77 -17.77 3.25 -16.09
N ASP A 78 -18.60 2.85 -17.03
CA ASP A 78 -19.21 3.77 -17.97
C ASP A 78 -20.36 4.57 -17.35
N GLY A 79 -20.99 5.45 -18.13
CA GLY A 79 -22.14 6.25 -17.68
C GLY A 79 -23.39 5.45 -17.25
N LYS A 80 -23.39 4.14 -17.49
CA LYS A 80 -24.48 3.22 -17.10
C LYS A 80 -24.09 2.32 -15.92
N GLY A 81 -22.90 2.50 -15.34
CA GLY A 81 -22.40 1.70 -14.25
C GLY A 81 -21.85 0.34 -14.64
N VAL A 82 -21.59 0.11 -15.93
CA VAL A 82 -20.97 -1.12 -16.43
C VAL A 82 -19.45 -0.98 -16.36
N PRO A 83 -18.71 -1.96 -15.79
CA PRO A 83 -17.26 -1.91 -15.75
C PRO A 83 -16.64 -1.72 -17.14
N LEU A 84 -15.65 -0.84 -17.23
CA LEU A 84 -14.95 -0.58 -18.48
C LEU A 84 -14.16 -1.79 -18.93
N GLU A 85 -14.24 -2.11 -20.23
CA GLU A 85 -13.48 -3.17 -20.84
C GLU A 85 -12.05 -2.73 -21.20
N LYS A 86 -11.16 -3.71 -21.29
CA LYS A 86 -9.76 -3.49 -21.68
C LYS A 86 -9.65 -2.80 -23.03
N GLY A 87 -8.87 -1.74 -23.08
CA GLY A 87 -8.65 -0.97 -24.31
C GLY A 87 -7.95 0.35 -24.02
N GLU A 88 -7.74 1.14 -25.05
CA GLU A 88 -7.05 2.43 -24.97
C GLU A 88 -7.77 3.44 -24.06
N ARG A 89 -9.10 3.45 -24.09
CA ARG A 89 -9.91 4.27 -23.20
C ARG A 89 -9.68 3.94 -21.73
N LEU A 90 -9.66 2.64 -21.38
CA LEU A 90 -9.42 2.19 -20.01
C LEU A 90 -8.03 2.62 -19.52
N GLY A 91 -7.00 2.55 -20.38
CA GLY A 91 -5.65 2.99 -20.04
C GLY A 91 -5.59 4.43 -19.57
N LYS A 92 -6.22 5.35 -20.33
CA LYS A 92 -6.30 6.78 -19.98
C LYS A 92 -7.07 7.02 -18.69
N VAL A 93 -8.22 6.39 -18.55
CA VAL A 93 -9.06 6.50 -17.33
C VAL A 93 -8.31 5.98 -16.12
N ALA A 94 -7.57 4.88 -16.25
CA ALA A 94 -6.78 4.30 -15.17
C ALA A 94 -5.63 5.23 -14.73
N GLU A 95 -4.95 5.89 -15.65
CA GLU A 95 -3.91 6.88 -15.32
C GLU A 95 -4.49 8.07 -14.56
N GLU A 96 -5.63 8.58 -14.99
CA GLU A 96 -6.34 9.69 -14.33
C GLU A 96 -6.80 9.29 -12.93
N LEU A 97 -7.33 8.07 -12.77
CA LEU A 97 -7.76 7.56 -11.48
C LEU A 97 -6.57 7.31 -10.55
N GLU A 98 -5.47 6.77 -11.04
CA GLU A 98 -4.25 6.59 -10.25
C GLU A 98 -3.77 7.91 -9.66
N GLN A 99 -3.74 8.98 -10.44
CA GLN A 99 -3.38 10.32 -9.96
C GLN A 99 -4.39 10.87 -8.96
N ALA A 100 -5.68 10.66 -9.19
CA ALA A 100 -6.73 11.07 -8.24
C ALA A 100 -6.59 10.35 -6.89
N ILE A 101 -6.27 9.05 -6.90
CA ILE A 101 -6.02 8.27 -5.69
C ILE A 101 -4.77 8.78 -4.96
N ARG A 102 -3.66 8.99 -5.67
CA ARG A 102 -2.41 9.53 -5.09
C ARG A 102 -2.64 10.86 -4.38
N ASN A 103 -3.42 11.75 -5.00
CA ASN A 103 -3.72 13.07 -4.44
C ASN A 103 -4.70 13.02 -3.26
N SER A 104 -5.44 11.93 -3.11
CA SER A 104 -6.49 11.80 -2.09
C SER A 104 -6.07 11.06 -0.85
N LEU A 105 -5.18 10.08 -0.98
CA LEU A 105 -4.73 9.24 0.11
C LEU A 105 -3.58 9.88 0.91
N ARG A 106 -3.46 9.42 2.16
CA ARG A 106 -2.37 9.84 3.05
C ARG A 106 -1.10 9.01 2.78
N ARG A 107 0.04 9.52 3.22
CA ARG A 107 1.34 8.85 3.08
C ARG A 107 1.39 7.44 3.71
N GLY A 108 0.63 7.21 4.77
CA GLY A 108 0.54 5.90 5.44
C GLY A 108 -0.38 4.90 4.75
N ASP A 109 -1.17 5.34 3.79
CA ASP A 109 -2.07 4.47 3.04
C ASP A 109 -1.34 3.81 1.86
N MET A 110 -1.84 2.68 1.41
CA MET A 110 -1.28 1.98 0.25
C MET A 110 -2.38 1.61 -0.74
N PHE A 111 -2.01 1.49 -2.01
CA PHE A 111 -2.94 1.07 -3.05
C PHE A 111 -2.24 0.31 -4.17
N THR A 112 -3.03 -0.46 -4.88
CA THR A 112 -2.56 -1.30 -5.99
C THR A 112 -3.59 -1.34 -7.10
N ARG A 113 -3.15 -1.63 -8.32
CA ARG A 113 -4.05 -1.99 -9.40
C ARG A 113 -4.44 -3.45 -9.24
N TYR A 114 -5.70 -3.68 -8.85
CA TYR A 114 -6.22 -5.01 -8.56
C TYR A 114 -6.58 -5.79 -9.83
N SER A 115 -7.22 -5.13 -10.78
CA SER A 115 -7.55 -5.67 -12.10
C SER A 115 -7.42 -4.59 -13.17
N ASP A 116 -7.70 -4.92 -14.43
CA ASP A 116 -7.62 -3.94 -15.52
C ASP A 116 -8.48 -2.69 -15.26
N ASN A 117 -9.62 -2.85 -14.61
CA ASN A 117 -10.59 -1.78 -14.34
C ASN A 117 -10.80 -1.46 -12.85
N GLN A 118 -9.94 -1.95 -11.95
CA GLN A 118 -10.11 -1.78 -10.50
C GLN A 118 -8.81 -1.40 -9.79
N PHE A 119 -8.95 -0.52 -8.79
CA PHE A 119 -7.91 -0.23 -7.80
C PHE A 119 -8.37 -0.65 -6.41
N LEU A 120 -7.46 -1.21 -5.64
CA LEU A 120 -7.67 -1.60 -4.25
C LEU A 120 -6.79 -0.75 -3.34
N MET A 121 -7.40 -0.19 -2.30
CA MET A 121 -6.76 0.71 -1.35
C MET A 121 -6.84 0.14 0.06
N LEU A 122 -5.79 0.33 0.84
CA LEU A 122 -5.74 0.03 2.27
C LEU A 122 -5.61 1.36 3.04
N LEU A 123 -6.66 1.70 3.78
CA LEU A 123 -6.77 2.93 4.54
C LEU A 123 -6.57 2.64 6.03
N LEU A 124 -5.55 3.27 6.61
CA LEU A 124 -5.16 3.03 8.01
C LEU A 124 -5.71 4.09 8.96
N GLY A 125 -6.12 3.65 10.14
CA GLY A 125 -6.51 4.54 11.23
C GLY A 125 -7.72 5.40 10.91
N ILE A 126 -8.66 4.89 10.12
CA ILE A 126 -9.89 5.60 9.77
C ILE A 126 -11.14 4.83 10.25
N ARG A 127 -12.23 5.55 10.44
CA ARG A 127 -13.55 4.98 10.73
C ARG A 127 -14.33 4.77 9.43
N GLN A 128 -15.40 4.00 9.52
CA GLN A 128 -16.24 3.73 8.35
C GLN A 128 -16.79 5.03 7.72
N GLU A 129 -17.17 5.98 8.53
CA GLU A 129 -17.70 7.28 8.07
C GLU A 129 -16.62 8.08 7.29
N ASP A 130 -15.37 7.94 7.66
CA ASP A 130 -14.24 8.63 7.00
C ASP A 130 -13.95 8.09 5.60
N CYS A 131 -14.38 6.85 5.29
CA CYS A 131 -14.28 6.29 3.94
C CYS A 131 -15.05 7.12 2.91
N ALA A 132 -16.21 7.66 3.27
CA ALA A 132 -16.99 8.55 2.41
C ALA A 132 -16.23 9.83 2.06
N ILE A 133 -15.46 10.37 2.99
CA ILE A 133 -14.62 11.57 2.77
C ILE A 133 -13.51 11.27 1.75
N VAL A 134 -12.90 10.09 1.85
CA VAL A 134 -11.88 9.66 0.88
C VAL A 134 -12.48 9.49 -0.51
N VAL A 135 -13.65 8.85 -0.60
CA VAL A 135 -14.39 8.67 -1.86
C VAL A 135 -14.74 10.02 -2.50
N GLU A 136 -15.28 10.98 -1.74
CA GLU A 136 -15.58 12.33 -2.24
C GLU A 136 -14.33 13.04 -2.78
N ARG A 137 -13.21 12.86 -2.09
CA ARG A 137 -11.94 13.46 -2.49
C ARG A 137 -11.40 12.86 -3.80
N ILE A 138 -11.46 11.53 -3.94
CA ILE A 138 -11.09 10.83 -5.17
C ILE A 138 -11.99 11.29 -6.32
N ASN A 139 -13.30 11.30 -6.12
CA ASN A 139 -14.26 11.78 -7.11
C ASN A 139 -13.98 13.23 -7.53
N GLY A 140 -13.69 14.11 -6.58
CA GLY A 140 -13.38 15.50 -6.87
C GLY A 140 -12.15 15.69 -7.77
N TYR A 141 -11.11 14.92 -7.59
CA TYR A 141 -9.95 14.93 -8.48
C TYR A 141 -10.23 14.26 -9.82
N PHE A 142 -10.94 13.13 -9.81
CA PHE A 142 -11.24 12.35 -11.00
C PHE A 142 -12.22 13.07 -11.95
N GLU A 143 -13.25 13.70 -11.45
CA GLU A 143 -14.24 14.45 -12.27
C GLU A 143 -13.65 15.64 -13.01
N LYS A 144 -12.58 16.23 -12.47
CA LYS A 144 -11.84 17.30 -13.17
C LYS A 144 -11.13 16.79 -14.41
N ALA A 145 -10.70 15.53 -14.39
CA ALA A 145 -9.95 14.90 -15.47
C ALA A 145 -10.87 14.18 -16.47
N SER A 146 -11.95 13.54 -16.02
CA SER A 146 -12.79 12.68 -16.84
C SER A 146 -14.28 12.86 -16.58
N ARG A 147 -14.95 13.67 -17.41
CA ARG A 147 -16.38 14.04 -17.25
C ARG A 147 -17.39 12.95 -17.65
N LYS A 148 -16.95 11.83 -18.25
CA LYS A 148 -17.84 10.82 -18.84
C LYS A 148 -17.78 9.45 -18.17
N ASN A 149 -16.93 9.28 -17.19
CA ASN A 149 -16.73 8.02 -16.50
C ASN A 149 -17.15 8.13 -15.05
N TYR A 150 -17.65 7.04 -14.49
CA TYR A 150 -18.11 6.98 -13.12
C TYR A 150 -17.28 5.95 -12.36
N LEU A 151 -17.19 6.16 -11.05
CA LEU A 151 -16.48 5.27 -10.16
C LEU A 151 -17.47 4.59 -9.23
N LYS A 152 -17.31 3.28 -9.07
CA LYS A 152 -18.07 2.46 -8.13
C LYS A 152 -17.15 2.05 -7.00
N TYR A 153 -17.63 2.09 -5.78
CA TYR A 153 -16.82 1.80 -4.61
C TYR A 153 -17.46 0.69 -3.75
N SER A 154 -16.59 -0.12 -3.16
CA SER A 154 -16.96 -1.09 -2.13
C SER A 154 -15.97 -1.00 -0.98
N THR A 155 -16.44 -1.05 0.25
CA THR A 155 -15.61 -0.97 1.46
C THR A 155 -15.77 -2.21 2.31
N ALA A 156 -14.70 -2.64 2.95
CA ALA A 156 -14.72 -3.72 3.93
C ALA A 156 -13.76 -3.43 5.08
N PRO A 157 -14.19 -3.54 6.36
CA PRO A 157 -13.28 -3.47 7.49
C PRO A 157 -12.36 -4.69 7.51
N ILE A 158 -11.09 -4.49 7.82
CA ILE A 158 -10.10 -5.60 7.86
C ILE A 158 -10.48 -6.65 8.89
N SER A 159 -11.12 -6.28 10.00
CA SER A 159 -11.54 -7.20 11.05
C SER A 159 -12.55 -8.26 10.62
N GLU A 160 -13.28 -8.04 9.53
CA GLU A 160 -14.29 -8.96 9.02
C GLU A 160 -13.74 -9.98 8.01
N ILE A 161 -12.54 -9.76 7.49
CA ILE A 161 -11.91 -10.64 6.50
C ILE A 161 -11.21 -11.79 7.22
N ARG A 162 -11.67 -13.01 7.04
CA ARG A 162 -11.08 -14.22 7.63
C ARG A 162 -9.97 -14.79 6.75
N GLU A 163 -8.91 -15.35 7.36
CA GLU A 163 -7.74 -15.89 6.63
C GLU A 163 -8.06 -16.98 5.61
N ALA A 164 -9.10 -17.80 5.83
CA ALA A 164 -9.51 -18.86 4.90
C ALA A 164 -10.11 -18.32 3.59
N ASP A 165 -10.57 -17.07 3.60
CA ASP A 165 -11.32 -16.47 2.50
C ASP A 165 -10.51 -15.42 1.72
N ASP A 166 -9.24 -15.21 2.09
CA ASP A 166 -8.43 -14.09 1.57
C ASP A 166 -8.39 -14.01 0.04
N CYS A 167 -8.35 -15.15 -0.67
CA CYS A 167 -8.35 -15.16 -2.13
C CYS A 167 -9.77 -15.14 -2.74
N ALA A 168 -10.75 -15.78 -2.09
CA ALA A 168 -12.12 -15.85 -2.57
C ALA A 168 -12.91 -14.57 -2.29
N HIS A 169 -12.61 -13.87 -1.19
CA HIS A 169 -13.31 -12.66 -0.77
C HIS A 169 -13.04 -11.46 -1.68
N PHE A 170 -11.81 -11.33 -2.19
CA PHE A 170 -11.48 -10.26 -3.14
C PHE A 170 -12.23 -10.36 -4.47
N HIS A 171 -12.64 -11.56 -4.87
CA HIS A 171 -13.47 -11.77 -6.06
C HIS A 171 -14.98 -11.56 -5.80
N ASN A 172 -15.41 -11.67 -4.54
CA ASN A 172 -16.82 -11.59 -4.15
C ASN A 172 -17.21 -10.27 -3.44
N MET A 173 -16.32 -9.30 -3.36
CA MET A 173 -16.64 -7.99 -2.74
C MET A 173 -17.79 -7.29 -3.45
N ASP A 174 -17.96 -7.48 -4.76
CA ASP A 174 -19.09 -6.93 -5.51
C ASP A 174 -20.46 -7.51 -5.09
N SER A 175 -20.49 -8.73 -4.51
CA SER A 175 -21.73 -9.38 -4.09
C SER A 175 -22.15 -9.07 -2.65
N MET A 176 -21.24 -8.60 -1.82
CA MET A 176 -21.55 -8.28 -0.41
C MET A 176 -22.16 -6.89 -0.20
N TRP A 177 -22.05 -6.00 -1.18
CA TRP A 177 -22.45 -4.58 -1.05
C TRP A 177 -23.49 -4.14 -2.10
N GLY A 178 -24.10 -5.12 -2.77
CA GLY A 178 -25.17 -4.87 -3.72
C GLY A 178 -26.50 -4.65 -3.03
N GLU A 179 -26.72 -3.48 -2.49
CA GLU A 179 -28.01 -2.77 -2.37
C GLU A 179 -27.77 -1.32 -1.93
#